data_03fbbb6cee99882db351150736ada635
#
_entry.id   03fbbb6cee99882db351150736ada635
#
_cell.length_a   1.000
_cell.length_b   1.000
_cell.length_c   1.000
_cell.angle_alpha   90.00
_cell.angle_beta   90.00
_cell.angle_gamma   90.00
#
_symmetry.space_group_name_H-M   'P 1'
#
loop_
_entity.id
_entity.type
_entity.pdbx_description
1 polymer ?
#
loop_
_entity_poly.entity_id
_entity_poly.type
_entity_poly.pdbx_seq_one_letter_code
_entity_poly.pdbx_strand_id
1 'polypeptide(L)'
;MNIQELGFQQTPLGELTLRRRVETLLGGREVFEVKLGDEYLMSSLFTESERQLATLGLGGLARELDVVIGGLGLGYTAVEALKNRNVNRLLVIDLFQAVIDWHQAGLVPNGEVLTGDARCELRQGDFFSLARTGFDTSDRTRKFDAVLL
;
A
#
# COMPACT_ATOMS: atom_id res chain seq x y z
N MET A 1 -27.30 -4.46 -4.17
CA MET A 1 -25.84 -4.27 -3.91
C MET A 1 -25.67 -3.97 -2.42
N ASN A 2 -24.90 -4.77 -1.73
CA ASN A 2 -24.62 -4.53 -0.31
C ASN A 2 -23.30 -3.75 -0.20
N ILE A 3 -23.39 -2.47 0.16
CA ILE A 3 -22.23 -1.59 0.36
C ILE A 3 -22.12 -1.28 1.84
N GLN A 4 -20.94 -1.49 2.40
CA GLN A 4 -20.62 -1.19 3.78
C GLN A 4 -19.44 -0.22 3.85
N GLU A 5 -19.61 0.90 4.52
CA GLU A 5 -18.50 1.77 4.90
C GLU A 5 -17.76 1.16 6.09
N LEU A 6 -16.46 0.98 5.93
CA LEU A 6 -15.57 0.39 6.94
C LEU A 6 -14.72 1.43 7.65
N GLY A 7 -14.45 2.56 6.99
CA GLY A 7 -13.64 3.63 7.53
C GLY A 7 -13.87 4.94 6.81
N PHE A 8 -13.73 6.03 7.55
CA PHE A 8 -13.89 7.39 7.05
C PHE A 8 -12.88 8.31 7.73
N GLN A 9 -12.32 9.22 6.96
CA GLN A 9 -11.42 10.26 7.48
C GLN A 9 -11.59 11.54 6.67
N GLN A 10 -11.87 12.67 7.35
CA GLN A 10 -11.76 13.98 6.72
C GLN A 10 -10.29 14.35 6.58
N THR A 11 -9.87 14.70 5.37
CA THR A 11 -8.50 15.12 5.08
C THR A 11 -8.49 16.51 4.43
N PRO A 12 -7.34 17.20 4.40
CA PRO A 12 -7.23 18.47 3.66
C PRO A 12 -7.53 18.37 2.16
N LEU A 13 -7.42 17.15 1.58
CA LEU A 13 -7.68 16.88 0.17
C LEU A 13 -9.12 16.42 -0.10
N GLY A 14 -9.92 16.19 0.93
CA GLY A 14 -11.29 15.71 0.84
C GLY A 14 -11.60 14.55 1.77
N GLU A 15 -12.79 14.01 1.62
CA GLU A 15 -13.27 12.86 2.40
C GLU A 15 -12.64 11.56 1.89
N LEU A 16 -11.86 10.90 2.74
CA LEU A 16 -11.27 9.61 2.45
C LEU A 16 -12.16 8.51 3.04
N THR A 17 -12.62 7.60 2.20
CA THR A 17 -13.56 6.53 2.61
C THR A 17 -13.03 5.17 2.19
N LEU A 18 -13.03 4.21 3.13
CA LEU A 18 -12.87 2.79 2.85
C LEU A 18 -14.25 2.13 2.84
N ARG A 19 -14.57 1.43 1.79
CA ARG A 19 -15.80 0.68 1.70
C ARG A 19 -15.59 -0.74 1.18
N ARG A 20 -16.49 -1.63 1.57
CA ARG A 20 -16.61 -2.99 1.05
C ARG A 20 -17.96 -3.14 0.36
N ARG A 21 -17.96 -3.80 -0.79
CA ARG A 21 -19.20 -4.19 -1.46
C ARG A 21 -19.13 -5.64 -1.94
N VAL A 22 -20.28 -6.25 -2.10
CA VAL A 22 -20.39 -7.59 -2.67
C VAL A 22 -20.80 -7.46 -4.14
N GLU A 23 -19.97 -7.98 -5.05
CA GLU A 23 -20.22 -7.96 -6.48
C GLU A 23 -20.94 -9.25 -6.90
N THR A 24 -22.25 -9.17 -7.05
CA THR A 24 -23.08 -10.35 -7.35
C THR A 24 -22.82 -10.92 -8.75
N LEU A 25 -22.47 -10.08 -9.72
CA LEU A 25 -22.13 -10.51 -11.08
C LEU A 25 -20.82 -11.31 -11.15
N LEU A 26 -19.99 -11.21 -10.12
CA LEU A 26 -18.75 -11.96 -9.98
C LEU A 26 -18.87 -13.06 -8.91
N GLY A 27 -20.04 -13.68 -8.79
CA GLY A 27 -20.27 -14.79 -7.89
C GLY A 27 -20.24 -14.44 -6.39
N GLY A 28 -20.57 -13.21 -6.05
CA GLY A 28 -20.57 -12.76 -4.64
C GLY A 28 -19.19 -12.35 -4.12
N ARG A 29 -18.28 -11.99 -5.00
CA ARG A 29 -16.93 -11.55 -4.64
C ARG A 29 -16.97 -10.25 -3.83
N GLU A 30 -16.26 -10.21 -2.71
CA GLU A 30 -16.04 -9.00 -1.95
C GLU A 30 -15.02 -8.10 -2.64
N VAL A 31 -15.37 -6.83 -2.79
CA VAL A 31 -14.53 -5.80 -3.38
C VAL A 31 -14.33 -4.68 -2.37
N PHE A 32 -13.07 -4.35 -2.11
CA PHE A 32 -12.68 -3.22 -1.28
C PHE A 32 -12.29 -2.05 -2.15
N GLU A 33 -12.70 -0.85 -1.76
CA GLU A 33 -12.49 0.37 -2.52
C GLU A 33 -12.11 1.51 -1.58
N VAL A 34 -11.11 2.30 -1.99
CA VAL A 34 -10.76 3.56 -1.34
C VAL A 34 -11.16 4.70 -2.25
N LYS A 35 -11.92 5.65 -1.71
CA LYS A 35 -12.37 6.85 -2.40
C LYS A 35 -11.84 8.11 -1.72
N LEU A 36 -11.56 9.13 -2.52
CA LEU A 36 -11.33 10.49 -2.07
C LEU A 36 -12.42 11.39 -2.68
N GLY A 37 -13.38 11.81 -1.86
CA GLY A 37 -14.62 12.39 -2.35
C GLY A 37 -15.35 11.43 -3.29
N ASP A 38 -15.62 11.86 -4.51
CA ASP A 38 -16.28 11.03 -5.52
C ASP A 38 -15.31 10.19 -6.36
N GLU A 39 -14.01 10.42 -6.23
CA GLU A 39 -13.01 9.71 -7.03
C GLU A 39 -12.57 8.40 -6.38
N TYR A 40 -12.45 7.35 -7.21
CA TYR A 40 -11.86 6.09 -6.80
C TYR A 40 -10.34 6.18 -6.86
N LEU A 41 -9.68 6.02 -5.72
CA LEU A 41 -8.23 5.95 -5.68
C LEU A 41 -7.73 4.54 -6.01
N MET A 42 -8.45 3.51 -5.53
CA MET A 42 -8.13 2.13 -5.80
C MET A 42 -9.26 1.16 -5.49
N SER A 43 -9.15 -0.03 -6.08
CA SER A 43 -10.09 -1.12 -5.91
C SER A 43 -9.36 -2.47 -5.88
N SER A 44 -9.83 -3.39 -5.05
CA SER A 44 -9.33 -4.77 -5.04
C SER A 44 -9.83 -5.61 -6.23
N LEU A 45 -10.62 -5.02 -7.11
CA LEU A 45 -11.17 -5.72 -8.27
C LEU A 45 -10.11 -5.96 -9.35
N PHE A 46 -9.25 -4.97 -9.59
CA PHE A 46 -8.18 -5.03 -10.58
C PHE A 46 -6.86 -4.68 -9.89
N THR A 47 -5.97 -5.65 -9.72
CA THR A 47 -4.74 -5.51 -8.96
C THR A 47 -3.49 -5.93 -9.74
N GLU A 48 -3.64 -6.19 -11.03
CA GLU A 48 -2.54 -6.70 -11.85
C GLU A 48 -1.40 -5.69 -12.00
N SER A 49 -1.74 -4.40 -12.20
CA SER A 49 -0.73 -3.34 -12.35
C SER A 49 0.13 -3.21 -11.11
N GLU A 50 -0.48 -3.23 -9.93
CA GLU A 50 0.20 -3.13 -8.63
C GLU A 50 1.12 -4.32 -8.39
N ARG A 51 0.67 -5.53 -8.76
CA ARG A 51 1.48 -6.74 -8.64
C ARG A 51 2.66 -6.72 -9.61
N GLN A 52 2.41 -6.35 -10.87
CA GLN A 52 3.46 -6.29 -11.89
C GLN A 52 4.50 -5.21 -11.59
N LEU A 53 4.10 -4.11 -10.95
CA LEU A 53 5.05 -3.09 -10.50
C LEU A 53 6.14 -3.71 -9.62
N ALA A 54 5.79 -4.52 -8.64
CA ALA A 54 6.75 -5.20 -7.78
C ALA A 54 7.49 -6.32 -8.52
N THR A 55 6.78 -7.16 -9.26
CA THR A 55 7.38 -8.30 -9.96
C THR A 55 8.43 -7.85 -10.98
N LEU A 56 8.10 -6.86 -11.81
CA LEU A 56 9.01 -6.35 -12.83
C LEU A 56 10.08 -5.45 -12.23
N GLY A 57 9.72 -4.60 -11.27
CA GLY A 57 10.66 -3.66 -10.64
C GLY A 57 11.75 -4.36 -9.81
N LEU A 58 11.45 -5.50 -9.23
CA LEU A 58 12.41 -6.29 -8.43
C LEU A 58 12.98 -7.48 -9.18
N GLY A 59 12.44 -7.80 -10.36
CA GLY A 59 12.88 -8.92 -11.17
C GLY A 59 14.34 -8.77 -11.61
N GLY A 60 15.09 -9.88 -11.55
CA GLY A 60 16.50 -9.91 -11.94
C GLY A 60 17.49 -9.30 -10.95
N LEU A 61 17.04 -8.75 -9.83
CA LEU A 61 17.91 -8.28 -8.76
C LEU A 61 18.25 -9.46 -7.84
N ALA A 62 19.50 -9.93 -7.90
CA ALA A 62 19.95 -11.16 -7.23
C ALA A 62 20.74 -10.91 -5.94
N ARG A 63 20.47 -9.82 -5.22
CA ARG A 63 21.11 -9.44 -3.96
C ARG A 63 20.07 -9.10 -2.89
N GLU A 64 20.49 -8.91 -1.67
CA GLU A 64 19.62 -8.35 -0.63
C GLU A 64 19.16 -6.95 -1.01
N LEU A 65 17.87 -6.68 -0.84
CA LEU A 65 17.20 -5.47 -1.29
C LEU A 65 16.56 -4.72 -0.12
N ASP A 66 16.89 -3.45 -0.02
CA ASP A 66 16.10 -2.46 0.71
C ASP A 66 15.21 -1.71 -0.29
N VAL A 67 13.90 -1.83 -0.11
CA VAL A 67 12.89 -1.34 -1.05
C VAL A 67 12.03 -0.27 -0.40
N VAL A 68 11.73 0.79 -1.13
CA VAL A 68 10.72 1.78 -0.74
C VAL A 68 9.59 1.83 -1.76
N ILE A 69 8.35 1.88 -1.26
CA ILE A 69 7.14 2.00 -2.07
C ILE A 69 6.45 3.34 -1.74
N GLY A 70 6.10 4.10 -2.76
CA GLY A 70 5.25 5.28 -2.67
C GLY A 70 3.78 4.91 -2.88
N GLY A 71 2.97 5.04 -1.83
CA GLY A 71 1.56 4.67 -1.82
C GLY A 71 1.33 3.25 -1.31
N LEU A 72 0.57 3.16 -0.21
CA LEU A 72 0.16 1.89 0.40
C LEU A 72 -1.10 1.35 -0.27
N GLY A 73 -2.11 2.18 -0.33
CA GLY A 73 -3.40 1.82 -0.85
C GLY A 73 -4.01 0.59 -0.20
N LEU A 74 -4.37 -0.42 -0.99
CA LEU A 74 -4.83 -1.71 -0.49
C LEU A 74 -3.70 -2.75 -0.32
N GLY A 75 -2.44 -2.34 -0.53
CA GLY A 75 -1.26 -3.12 -0.18
C GLY A 75 -0.82 -4.17 -1.19
N TYR A 76 -1.35 -4.21 -2.39
CA TYR A 76 -1.04 -5.27 -3.37
C TYR A 76 0.40 -5.22 -3.88
N THR A 77 0.95 -4.02 -4.14
CA THR A 77 2.38 -3.88 -4.50
C THR A 77 3.28 -4.35 -3.36
N ALA A 78 2.96 -3.96 -2.14
CA ALA A 78 3.75 -4.32 -0.96
C ALA A 78 3.74 -5.83 -0.68
N VAL A 79 2.58 -6.48 -0.74
CA VAL A 79 2.46 -7.93 -0.57
C VAL A 79 3.25 -8.67 -1.64
N GLU A 80 3.15 -8.24 -2.89
CA GLU A 80 3.91 -8.86 -3.98
C GLU A 80 5.42 -8.69 -3.80
N ALA A 81 5.88 -7.50 -3.36
CA ALA A 81 7.28 -7.26 -3.06
C ALA A 81 7.81 -8.20 -1.96
N LEU A 82 7.01 -8.46 -0.92
CA LEU A 82 7.39 -9.35 0.19
C LEU A 82 7.51 -10.83 -0.21
N LYS A 83 6.93 -11.25 -1.33
CA LYS A 83 7.13 -12.60 -1.89
C LYS A 83 8.56 -12.80 -2.41
N ASN A 84 9.25 -11.73 -2.74
CA ASN A 84 10.67 -11.78 -3.12
C ASN A 84 11.52 -12.00 -1.86
N ARG A 85 12.20 -13.15 -1.79
CA ARG A 85 13.03 -13.53 -0.64
C ARG A 85 14.26 -12.65 -0.46
N ASN A 86 14.67 -11.93 -1.50
CA ASN A 86 15.79 -11.01 -1.44
C ASN A 86 15.43 -9.67 -0.78
N VAL A 87 14.15 -9.37 -0.61
CA VAL A 87 13.73 -8.18 0.13
C VAL A 87 14.05 -8.34 1.60
N ASN A 88 14.99 -7.53 2.08
CA ASN A 88 15.43 -7.50 3.47
C ASN A 88 14.65 -6.45 4.29
N ARG A 89 14.33 -5.33 3.67
CA ARG A 89 13.54 -4.25 4.26
C ARG A 89 12.58 -3.68 3.21
N LEU A 90 11.34 -3.49 3.61
CA LEU A 90 10.30 -2.82 2.83
C LEU A 90 9.74 -1.65 3.62
N LEU A 91 9.96 -0.43 3.12
CA LEU A 91 9.36 0.80 3.63
C LEU A 91 8.23 1.22 2.70
N VAL A 92 7.01 1.27 3.22
CA VAL A 92 5.84 1.76 2.48
C VAL A 92 5.40 3.10 3.05
N ILE A 93 5.37 4.12 2.20
CA ILE A 93 5.03 5.49 2.59
C ILE A 93 3.68 5.82 2.00
N ASP A 94 2.75 6.27 2.85
CA ASP A 94 1.46 6.78 2.41
C ASP A 94 1.20 8.17 3.00
N LEU A 95 0.58 9.04 2.21
CA LEU A 95 0.23 10.39 2.63
C LEU A 95 -0.84 10.37 3.73
N PHE A 96 -1.76 9.40 3.68
CA PHE A 96 -2.91 9.33 4.55
C PHE A 96 -2.68 8.35 5.70
N GLN A 97 -2.60 8.85 6.91
CA GLN A 97 -2.50 8.02 8.12
C GLN A 97 -3.69 7.03 8.21
N ALA A 98 -4.89 7.45 7.81
CA ALA A 98 -6.06 6.58 7.84
C ALA A 98 -5.87 5.28 7.03
N VAL A 99 -5.19 5.32 5.89
CA VAL A 99 -4.89 4.14 5.08
C VAL A 99 -4.01 3.16 5.86
N ILE A 100 -3.01 3.67 6.55
CA ILE A 100 -2.15 2.86 7.43
C ILE A 100 -2.97 2.27 8.59
N ASP A 101 -3.78 3.09 9.24
CA ASP A 101 -4.63 2.67 10.36
C ASP A 101 -5.59 1.54 9.96
N TRP A 102 -6.15 1.59 8.76
CA TRP A 102 -7.03 0.53 8.25
C TRP A 102 -6.31 -0.81 8.05
N HIS A 103 -5.04 -0.77 7.64
CA HIS A 103 -4.20 -1.97 7.57
C HIS A 103 -3.90 -2.52 8.97
N GLN A 104 -3.53 -1.65 9.89
CA GLN A 104 -3.22 -2.02 11.28
C GLN A 104 -4.44 -2.57 12.01
N ALA A 105 -5.62 -2.06 11.70
CA ALA A 105 -6.88 -2.54 12.27
C ALA A 105 -7.44 -3.81 11.61
N GLY A 106 -6.78 -4.32 10.55
CA GLY A 106 -7.24 -5.51 9.82
C GLY A 106 -8.52 -5.30 9.01
N LEU A 107 -8.84 -4.06 8.64
CA LEU A 107 -10.05 -3.73 7.88
C LEU A 107 -9.92 -4.02 6.37
N VAL A 108 -8.71 -4.23 5.89
CA VAL A 108 -8.40 -4.50 4.48
C VAL A 108 -7.75 -5.86 4.30
N PRO A 109 -7.89 -6.51 3.12
CA PRO A 109 -7.46 -7.90 2.94
C PRO A 109 -5.98 -8.16 3.22
N ASN A 110 -5.10 -7.20 2.91
CA ASN A 110 -3.66 -7.36 3.06
C ASN A 110 -3.11 -6.82 4.39
N GLY A 111 -3.97 -6.30 5.28
CA GLY A 111 -3.55 -5.65 6.52
C GLY A 111 -2.70 -6.55 7.40
N GLU A 112 -3.20 -7.75 7.72
CA GLU A 112 -2.49 -8.69 8.60
C GLU A 112 -1.16 -9.17 8.02
N VAL A 113 -1.10 -9.41 6.71
CA VAL A 113 0.13 -9.84 6.03
C VAL A 113 1.21 -8.78 6.16
N LEU A 114 0.87 -7.52 5.90
CA LEU A 114 1.83 -6.42 5.93
C LEU A 114 2.27 -6.05 7.34
N THR A 115 1.34 -6.00 8.28
CA THR A 115 1.66 -5.65 9.68
C THR A 115 2.34 -6.79 10.44
N GLY A 116 2.15 -8.03 9.98
CA GLY A 116 2.78 -9.22 10.57
C GLY A 116 4.17 -9.55 10.02
N ASP A 117 4.60 -8.93 8.92
CA ASP A 117 5.93 -9.18 8.35
C ASP A 117 6.95 -8.20 8.95
N ALA A 118 7.94 -8.75 9.67
CA ALA A 118 8.98 -7.95 10.34
C ALA A 118 9.83 -7.11 9.39
N ARG A 119 9.84 -7.42 8.09
CA ARG A 119 10.55 -6.65 7.06
C ARG A 119 9.80 -5.39 6.63
N CYS A 120 8.48 -5.34 6.90
CA CYS A 120 7.59 -4.30 6.40
C CYS A 120 7.38 -3.20 7.45
N GLU A 121 7.64 -1.97 7.05
CA GLU A 121 7.33 -0.78 7.83
C GLU A 121 6.34 0.10 7.05
N LEU A 122 5.20 0.42 7.67
CA LEU A 122 4.22 1.36 7.14
C LEU A 122 4.45 2.73 7.79
N ARG A 123 4.67 3.76 6.99
CA ARG A 123 4.98 5.10 7.48
C ARG A 123 4.14 6.17 6.80
N GLN A 124 3.54 7.05 7.60
CA GLN A 124 2.88 8.24 7.07
C GLN A 124 3.93 9.27 6.63
N GLY A 125 3.71 9.87 5.47
CA GLY A 125 4.55 10.93 4.96
C GLY A 125 4.24 11.32 3.51
N ASP A 126 4.79 12.45 3.10
CA ASP A 126 4.82 12.86 1.70
C ASP A 126 6.02 12.21 1.01
N PHE A 127 5.73 11.22 0.16
CA PHE A 127 6.75 10.45 -0.56
C PHE A 127 7.72 11.36 -1.34
N PHE A 128 7.21 12.36 -2.05
CA PHE A 128 8.05 13.24 -2.87
C PHE A 128 8.96 14.15 -2.05
N SER A 129 8.48 14.61 -0.91
CA SER A 129 9.32 15.35 0.05
C SER A 129 10.43 14.46 0.62
N LEU A 130 10.08 13.23 1.01
CA LEU A 130 11.06 12.26 1.53
C LEU A 130 12.04 11.80 0.46
N ALA A 131 11.63 11.69 -0.80
CA ALA A 131 12.54 11.38 -1.91
C ALA A 131 13.64 12.45 -2.10
N ARG A 132 13.31 13.71 -1.79
CA ARG A 132 14.29 14.81 -1.86
C ARG A 132 15.21 14.89 -0.65
N THR A 133 14.71 14.51 0.54
CA THR A 133 15.44 14.70 1.81
C THR A 133 16.03 13.43 2.39
N GLY A 134 15.70 12.27 1.83
CA GLY A 134 16.06 10.94 2.31
C GLY A 134 14.89 10.22 2.97
N PHE A 135 14.66 8.98 2.57
CA PHE A 135 13.54 8.15 3.08
C PHE A 135 13.76 7.68 4.51
N ASP A 136 15.00 7.38 4.90
CA ASP A 136 15.32 6.99 6.26
C ASP A 136 15.44 8.23 7.13
N THR A 137 14.51 8.40 8.08
CA THR A 137 14.48 9.56 8.96
C THR A 137 15.57 9.54 10.03
N SER A 138 16.14 8.36 10.33
CA SER A 138 17.26 8.21 11.28
C SER A 138 18.62 8.37 10.59
N ASP A 139 18.69 8.05 9.30
CA ASP A 139 19.90 8.23 8.49
C ASP A 139 19.50 8.68 7.06
N ARG A 140 19.50 9.98 6.83
CA ARG A 140 19.15 10.60 5.56
C ARG A 140 20.11 10.25 4.41
N THR A 141 21.28 9.70 4.72
CA THR A 141 22.26 9.28 3.71
C THR A 141 22.02 7.85 3.23
N ARG A 142 21.17 7.08 3.94
CA ARG A 142 20.84 5.70 3.58
C ARG A 142 20.12 5.67 2.23
N LYS A 143 20.60 4.79 1.36
CA LYS A 143 20.03 4.55 0.03
C LYS A 143 19.22 3.27 0.03
N PHE A 144 18.24 3.23 -0.85
CA PHE A 144 17.44 2.06 -1.15
C PHE A 144 17.85 1.48 -2.51
N ASP A 145 17.69 0.17 -2.66
CA ASP A 145 18.05 -0.54 -3.89
C ASP A 145 16.98 -0.40 -4.97
N ALA A 146 15.73 -0.25 -4.56
CA ALA A 146 14.59 -0.06 -5.47
C ALA A 146 13.56 0.91 -4.91
N VAL A 147 12.97 1.68 -5.79
CA VAL A 147 11.85 2.59 -5.54
C VAL A 147 10.71 2.16 -6.46
N LEU A 148 9.57 1.83 -5.89
CA LEU A 148 8.36 1.47 -6.60
C LEU A 148 7.29 2.55 -6.40
N LEU A 149 6.76 3.12 -7.48
CA LEU A 149 5.79 4.22 -7.45
C LEU A 149 4.77 4.09 -8.58
#